data_0c532b9731f013c9f4ca4b5a73afaa3c
#
_entry.id   0c532b9731f013c9f4ca4b5a73afaa3c
#
_cell.length_a   1.000
_cell.length_b   1.000
_cell.length_c   1.000
_cell.angle_alpha   90.00
_cell.angle_beta   90.00
_cell.angle_gamma   90.00
#
_symmetry.space_group_name_H-M   'P 1'
#
loop_
_entity.id
_entity.type
_entity.pdbx_description
1 polymer ?
#
loop_
_entity_poly.entity_id
_entity_poly.type
_entity_poly.pdbx_seq_one_letter_code
_entity_poly.pdbx_strand_id
1 'polypeptide(L)'
;EVSGYDPYLSVDSAWNLSSKVEHVTDLNVLFRTCDYLTMHIHSTPETFHYLNAETFAKMKPGMRILNFARGELVDDDTLLAAIESGQVARYVTDFPNAKLVGKKNVVCFPHLGATTPEAEEKCAVMAAREIVDYLRNGNIRNSVNLPNATLDRLGKSRLCLIHRNRPGMLNRFLEIIAAGNVNVEHMLNKARGEIAYTIFDTTEHLDEAAAEEMRAIPGVTRVRLLG
;
A
#
# COMPACT_ATOMS: atom_id res chain seq x y z
N GLU A 1 -22.63 -13.39 4.32
CA GLU A 1 -22.64 -12.08 3.68
C GLU A 1 -21.42 -11.30 4.15
N VAL A 2 -20.74 -10.61 3.26
CA VAL A 2 -19.53 -9.81 3.57
C VAL A 2 -19.74 -8.40 3.04
N SER A 3 -19.61 -7.42 3.91
CA SER A 3 -19.68 -6.00 3.56
C SER A 3 -18.33 -5.34 3.83
N GLY A 4 -17.90 -4.46 2.95
CA GLY A 4 -16.62 -3.77 3.03
C GLY A 4 -16.77 -2.25 2.94
N TYR A 5 -16.00 -1.55 3.78
CA TYR A 5 -15.85 -0.10 3.74
C TYR A 5 -14.38 0.24 3.57
N ASP A 6 -14.04 0.94 2.50
CA ASP A 6 -12.71 1.49 2.23
C ASP A 6 -12.83 2.77 1.41
N PRO A 7 -12.62 3.95 2.02
CA PRO A 7 -12.72 5.23 1.33
C PRO A 7 -11.57 5.51 0.35
N TYR A 8 -10.50 4.68 0.38
CA TYR A 8 -9.30 4.84 -0.45
C TYR A 8 -9.15 3.73 -1.49
N LEU A 9 -10.17 2.88 -1.66
CA LEU A 9 -10.11 1.76 -2.60
C LEU A 9 -9.88 2.27 -4.03
N SER A 10 -8.76 1.87 -4.62
CA SER A 10 -8.48 2.19 -6.03
C SER A 10 -9.35 1.35 -6.97
N VAL A 11 -9.56 1.85 -8.20
CA VAL A 11 -10.29 1.10 -9.23
C VAL A 11 -9.63 -0.25 -9.50
N ASP A 12 -8.29 -0.27 -9.61
CA ASP A 12 -7.53 -1.51 -9.84
C ASP A 12 -7.71 -2.52 -8.71
N SER A 13 -7.73 -2.04 -7.45
CA SER A 13 -7.98 -2.91 -6.29
C SER A 13 -9.42 -3.44 -6.28
N ALA A 14 -10.39 -2.62 -6.70
CA ALA A 14 -11.79 -3.03 -6.76
C ALA A 14 -12.02 -4.17 -7.75
N TRP A 15 -11.29 -4.21 -8.89
CA TRP A 15 -11.36 -5.31 -9.86
C TRP A 15 -10.88 -6.67 -9.31
N ASN A 16 -10.10 -6.65 -8.23
CA ASN A 16 -9.59 -7.87 -7.58
C ASN A 16 -10.49 -8.35 -6.43
N LEU A 17 -11.54 -7.60 -6.07
CA LEU A 17 -12.47 -8.01 -5.04
C LEU A 17 -13.47 -9.05 -5.56
N SER A 18 -13.86 -9.96 -4.67
CA SER A 18 -14.94 -10.88 -4.96
C SER A 18 -16.26 -10.13 -5.16
N SER A 19 -17.05 -10.49 -6.17
CA SER A 19 -18.41 -9.97 -6.38
C SER A 19 -19.39 -10.25 -5.23
N LYS A 20 -18.98 -11.09 -4.26
CA LYS A 20 -19.78 -11.39 -3.06
C LYS A 20 -19.58 -10.35 -1.94
N VAL A 21 -18.65 -9.40 -2.11
CA VAL A 21 -18.43 -8.31 -1.15
C VAL A 21 -19.34 -7.15 -1.51
N GLU A 22 -20.22 -6.80 -0.59
CA GLU A 22 -21.07 -5.60 -0.70
C GLU A 22 -20.28 -4.36 -0.34
N HIS A 23 -20.26 -3.37 -1.22
CA HIS A 23 -19.62 -2.08 -0.96
C HIS A 23 -20.52 -1.19 -0.11
N VAL A 24 -20.03 -0.78 1.04
CA VAL A 24 -20.72 0.14 1.96
C VAL A 24 -20.00 1.48 1.97
N THR A 25 -20.74 2.56 1.79
CA THR A 25 -20.21 3.95 1.74
C THR A 25 -20.30 4.68 3.08
N ASP A 26 -21.11 4.19 4.02
CA ASP A 26 -21.24 4.73 5.38
C ASP A 26 -20.83 3.65 6.40
N LEU A 27 -19.72 3.88 7.08
CA LEU A 27 -19.18 2.98 8.11
C LEU A 27 -20.19 2.69 9.22
N ASN A 28 -21.08 3.63 9.56
CA ASN A 28 -22.11 3.40 10.58
C ASN A 28 -23.10 2.29 10.17
N VAL A 29 -23.22 2.00 8.87
CA VAL A 29 -24.03 0.84 8.42
C VAL A 29 -23.36 -0.43 8.88
N LEU A 30 -22.05 -0.60 8.70
CA LEU A 30 -21.32 -1.77 9.21
C LEU A 30 -21.49 -1.93 10.71
N PHE A 31 -21.34 -0.85 11.48
CA PHE A 31 -21.48 -0.88 12.92
C PHE A 31 -22.88 -1.36 13.35
N ARG A 32 -23.93 -0.94 12.68
CA ARG A 32 -25.32 -1.28 13.03
C ARG A 32 -25.76 -2.67 12.57
N THR A 33 -25.18 -3.21 11.49
CA THR A 33 -25.71 -4.40 10.82
C THR A 33 -24.85 -5.65 10.99
N CYS A 34 -23.52 -5.50 11.08
CA CYS A 34 -22.63 -6.64 11.11
C CYS A 34 -22.61 -7.36 12.45
N ASP A 35 -22.44 -8.69 12.41
CA ASP A 35 -22.21 -9.52 13.61
C ASP A 35 -20.73 -9.64 13.95
N TYR A 36 -19.87 -9.48 12.94
CA TYR A 36 -18.41 -9.52 13.04
C TYR A 36 -17.83 -8.30 12.36
N LEU A 37 -16.88 -7.66 13.02
CA LEU A 37 -16.08 -6.57 12.47
C LEU A 37 -14.61 -7.00 12.42
N THR A 38 -13.97 -6.90 11.26
CA THR A 38 -12.52 -7.05 11.11
C THR A 38 -11.90 -5.76 10.61
N MET A 39 -10.75 -5.38 11.15
CA MET A 39 -10.06 -4.14 10.81
C MET A 39 -8.78 -4.44 10.04
N HIS A 40 -8.54 -3.63 8.99
CA HIS A 40 -7.36 -3.72 8.11
C HIS A 40 -6.80 -2.32 7.78
N ILE A 41 -6.92 -1.39 8.73
CA ILE A 41 -6.48 0.00 8.57
C ILE A 41 -5.13 0.24 9.26
N HIS A 42 -4.39 1.23 8.77
CA HIS A 42 -3.13 1.65 9.40
C HIS A 42 -3.39 2.46 10.67
N SER A 43 -2.45 2.39 11.63
CA SER A 43 -2.41 3.31 12.76
C SER A 43 -1.82 4.64 12.30
N THR A 44 -2.61 5.70 12.41
CA THR A 44 -2.27 7.10 12.13
C THR A 44 -2.82 7.98 13.25
N PRO A 45 -2.46 9.25 13.35
CA PRO A 45 -3.09 10.15 14.31
C PRO A 45 -4.63 10.18 14.21
N GLU A 46 -5.19 10.05 13.00
CA GLU A 46 -6.63 10.08 12.75
C GLU A 46 -7.34 8.76 13.09
N THR A 47 -6.61 7.63 13.06
CA THR A 47 -7.14 6.31 13.36
C THR A 47 -6.77 5.82 14.77
N PHE A 48 -5.98 6.60 15.52
CA PHE A 48 -5.66 6.30 16.90
C PHE A 48 -6.95 6.25 17.74
N HIS A 49 -7.15 5.15 18.50
CA HIS A 49 -8.37 4.88 19.25
C HIS A 49 -9.65 5.04 18.41
N TYR A 50 -9.58 4.55 17.16
CA TYR A 50 -10.71 4.59 16.23
C TYR A 50 -11.94 3.87 16.79
N LEU A 51 -11.72 2.73 17.46
CA LEU A 51 -12.74 2.06 18.26
C LEU A 51 -12.63 2.56 19.70
N ASN A 52 -13.62 3.32 20.13
CA ASN A 52 -13.75 3.96 21.42
C ASN A 52 -15.21 3.91 21.90
N ALA A 53 -15.52 4.54 23.03
CA ALA A 53 -16.87 4.52 23.61
C ALA A 53 -17.96 4.98 22.63
N GLU A 54 -17.69 6.01 21.83
CA GLU A 54 -18.65 6.52 20.84
C GLU A 54 -18.92 5.51 19.73
N THR A 55 -17.87 4.89 19.17
CA THR A 55 -18.01 3.90 18.09
C THR A 55 -18.65 2.61 18.61
N PHE A 56 -18.27 2.15 19.82
CA PHE A 56 -18.92 0.98 20.42
C PHE A 56 -20.43 1.20 20.63
N ALA A 57 -20.84 2.40 21.05
CA ALA A 57 -22.26 2.72 21.23
C ALA A 57 -23.07 2.67 19.91
N LYS A 58 -22.43 2.83 18.76
CA LYS A 58 -23.07 2.73 17.43
C LYS A 58 -23.18 1.30 16.92
N MET A 59 -22.47 0.36 17.53
CA MET A 59 -22.42 -1.02 17.07
C MET A 59 -23.68 -1.80 17.44
N LYS A 60 -23.98 -2.81 16.65
CA LYS A 60 -24.99 -3.82 17.00
C LYS A 60 -24.60 -4.50 18.31
N PRO A 61 -25.50 -4.60 19.32
CA PRO A 61 -25.19 -5.31 20.56
C PRO A 61 -24.74 -6.74 20.30
N GLY A 62 -23.69 -7.16 21.00
CA GLY A 62 -23.11 -8.49 20.82
C GLY A 62 -22.13 -8.60 19.65
N MET A 63 -21.63 -7.47 19.10
CA MET A 63 -20.62 -7.44 18.06
C MET A 63 -19.37 -8.25 18.47
N ARG A 64 -18.81 -8.97 17.52
CA ARG A 64 -17.50 -9.64 17.65
C ARG A 64 -16.48 -8.93 16.83
N ILE A 65 -15.36 -8.55 17.42
CA ILE A 65 -14.34 -7.70 16.80
C ILE A 65 -13.05 -8.50 16.65
N LEU A 66 -12.47 -8.46 15.45
CA LEU A 66 -11.18 -9.05 15.12
C LEU A 66 -10.22 -7.90 14.73
N ASN A 67 -9.16 -7.74 15.51
CA ASN A 67 -8.13 -6.73 15.24
C ASN A 67 -6.78 -7.43 15.03
N PHE A 68 -6.47 -7.66 13.78
CA PHE A 68 -5.16 -8.12 13.32
C PHE A 68 -4.41 -7.01 12.56
N ALA A 69 -4.83 -5.77 12.74
CA ALA A 69 -4.23 -4.60 12.09
C ALA A 69 -3.18 -3.92 12.96
N ARG A 70 -3.60 -3.18 14.01
CA ARG A 70 -2.72 -2.52 14.98
C ARG A 70 -3.44 -2.36 16.34
N GLY A 71 -2.70 -2.52 17.43
CA GLY A 71 -3.25 -2.42 18.80
C GLY A 71 -3.85 -1.04 19.09
N GLU A 72 -3.16 0.01 18.67
CA GLU A 72 -3.52 1.42 18.94
C GLU A 72 -4.83 1.88 18.30
N LEU A 73 -5.42 1.07 17.42
CA LEU A 73 -6.72 1.36 16.81
C LEU A 73 -7.88 1.25 17.80
N VAL A 74 -7.67 0.59 18.94
CA VAL A 74 -8.71 0.31 19.93
C VAL A 74 -8.33 0.93 21.26
N ASP A 75 -9.25 1.65 21.87
CA ASP A 75 -9.12 2.09 23.26
C ASP A 75 -9.46 0.92 24.19
N ASP A 76 -8.45 0.40 24.87
CA ASP A 76 -8.58 -0.81 25.70
C ASP A 76 -9.55 -0.65 26.88
N ASP A 77 -9.57 0.51 27.51
CA ASP A 77 -10.41 0.74 28.70
C ASP A 77 -11.89 0.79 28.29
N THR A 78 -12.21 1.49 27.21
CA THR A 78 -13.58 1.54 26.68
C THR A 78 -14.01 0.22 26.05
N LEU A 79 -13.08 -0.53 25.45
CA LEU A 79 -13.33 -1.90 24.95
C LEU A 79 -13.74 -2.83 26.11
N LEU A 80 -12.98 -2.83 27.21
CA LEU A 80 -13.28 -3.69 28.35
C LEU A 80 -14.65 -3.35 28.97
N ALA A 81 -14.99 -2.07 29.05
CA ALA A 81 -16.32 -1.63 29.48
C ALA A 81 -17.43 -2.08 28.50
N ALA A 82 -17.17 -2.01 27.18
CA ALA A 82 -18.11 -2.50 26.17
C ALA A 82 -18.29 -4.04 26.21
N ILE A 83 -17.25 -4.79 26.56
CA ILE A 83 -17.34 -6.25 26.78
C ILE A 83 -18.15 -6.55 28.04
N GLU A 84 -17.92 -5.83 29.12
CA GLU A 84 -18.64 -6.03 30.39
C GLU A 84 -20.13 -5.73 30.25
N SER A 85 -20.51 -4.70 29.51
CA SER A 85 -21.91 -4.36 29.22
C SER A 85 -22.58 -5.30 28.23
N GLY A 86 -21.83 -6.16 27.52
CA GLY A 86 -22.33 -7.04 26.45
C GLY A 86 -22.52 -6.35 25.11
N GLN A 87 -22.13 -5.08 24.97
CA GLN A 87 -22.11 -4.38 23.69
C GLN A 87 -21.15 -5.05 22.71
N VAL A 88 -19.98 -5.47 23.19
CA VAL A 88 -19.02 -6.32 22.49
C VAL A 88 -19.04 -7.72 23.11
N ALA A 89 -19.42 -8.72 22.33
CA ALA A 89 -19.48 -10.11 22.82
C ALA A 89 -18.10 -10.74 22.91
N ARG A 90 -17.18 -10.40 22.00
CA ARG A 90 -15.81 -10.92 21.99
C ARG A 90 -14.86 -10.00 21.22
N TYR A 91 -13.64 -9.89 21.73
CA TYR A 91 -12.53 -9.26 21.06
C TYR A 91 -11.40 -10.26 20.81
N VAL A 92 -10.87 -10.27 19.60
CA VAL A 92 -9.78 -11.17 19.15
C VAL A 92 -8.67 -10.32 18.59
N THR A 93 -7.44 -10.50 19.05
CA THR A 93 -6.30 -9.71 18.57
C THR A 93 -4.99 -10.49 18.65
N ASP A 94 -4.04 -10.11 17.81
CA ASP A 94 -2.64 -10.52 17.88
C ASP A 94 -1.71 -9.41 18.38
N PHE A 95 -2.30 -8.39 19.05
CA PHE A 95 -1.60 -7.32 19.76
C PHE A 95 -1.86 -7.42 21.26
N PRO A 96 -1.36 -8.48 21.95
CA PRO A 96 -1.58 -8.64 23.37
C PRO A 96 -0.88 -7.55 24.19
N ASN A 97 -1.53 -7.11 25.26
CA ASN A 97 -0.94 -6.22 26.26
C ASN A 97 -1.43 -6.59 27.66
N ALA A 98 -0.85 -5.96 28.68
CA ALA A 98 -1.15 -6.28 30.09
C ALA A 98 -2.60 -6.03 30.50
N LYS A 99 -3.33 -5.14 29.79
CA LYS A 99 -4.75 -4.85 30.08
C LYS A 99 -5.67 -5.96 29.52
N LEU A 100 -5.30 -6.55 28.38
CA LEU A 100 -6.14 -7.45 27.62
C LEU A 100 -5.93 -8.93 27.95
N VAL A 101 -4.68 -9.32 28.24
CA VAL A 101 -4.34 -10.73 28.53
C VAL A 101 -5.11 -11.23 29.77
N GLY A 102 -5.74 -12.40 29.62
CA GLY A 102 -6.50 -13.05 30.68
C GLY A 102 -7.90 -12.46 30.96
N LYS A 103 -8.32 -11.44 30.23
CA LYS A 103 -9.67 -10.89 30.37
C LYS A 103 -10.74 -11.81 29.75
N LYS A 104 -11.89 -11.88 30.41
CA LYS A 104 -13.04 -12.65 29.90
C LYS A 104 -13.48 -12.10 28.54
N ASN A 105 -13.77 -12.99 27.59
CA ASN A 105 -14.19 -12.64 26.23
C ASN A 105 -13.13 -11.91 25.38
N VAL A 106 -11.88 -11.85 25.84
CA VAL A 106 -10.73 -11.41 25.05
C VAL A 106 -9.87 -12.60 24.70
N VAL A 107 -9.54 -12.76 23.42
CA VAL A 107 -8.66 -13.81 22.91
C VAL A 107 -7.42 -13.14 22.31
N CYS A 108 -6.27 -13.42 22.88
CA CYS A 108 -4.99 -12.90 22.42
C CYS A 108 -4.17 -13.99 21.76
N PHE A 109 -3.58 -13.70 20.61
CA PHE A 109 -2.62 -14.54 19.92
C PHE A 109 -1.25 -13.87 19.88
N PRO A 110 -0.16 -14.63 19.70
CA PRO A 110 1.12 -14.05 19.29
C PRO A 110 0.99 -13.46 17.87
N HIS A 111 1.70 -12.36 17.60
CA HIS A 111 1.72 -11.70 16.30
C HIS A 111 2.59 -12.50 15.29
N LEU A 112 2.00 -13.54 14.68
CA LEU A 112 2.69 -14.51 13.83
C LEU A 112 2.14 -14.59 12.40
N GLY A 113 1.29 -13.64 11.99
CA GLY A 113 0.61 -13.70 10.68
C GLY A 113 1.54 -13.75 9.46
N ALA A 114 2.76 -13.20 9.59
CA ALA A 114 3.78 -13.21 8.53
C ALA A 114 4.79 -14.37 8.66
N THR A 115 4.70 -15.22 9.68
CA THR A 115 5.69 -16.26 9.99
C THR A 115 5.17 -17.68 9.79
N THR A 116 4.04 -17.85 9.12
CA THR A 116 3.60 -19.19 8.69
C THR A 116 4.37 -19.60 7.43
N PRO A 117 4.67 -20.90 7.24
CA PRO A 117 5.40 -21.37 6.05
C PRO A 117 4.78 -20.88 4.74
N GLU A 118 3.45 -20.86 4.65
CA GLU A 118 2.73 -20.39 3.45
C GLU A 118 2.89 -18.88 3.23
N ALA A 119 2.93 -18.09 4.31
CA ALA A 119 3.13 -16.64 4.22
C ALA A 119 4.57 -16.32 3.80
N GLU A 120 5.56 -17.00 4.38
CA GLU A 120 6.97 -16.84 4.04
C GLU A 120 7.24 -17.20 2.57
N GLU A 121 6.72 -18.33 2.10
CA GLU A 121 6.85 -18.74 0.71
C GLU A 121 6.22 -17.72 -0.26
N LYS A 122 4.98 -17.31 0.01
CA LYS A 122 4.29 -16.31 -0.83
C LYS A 122 5.01 -14.97 -0.84
N CYS A 123 5.50 -14.50 0.31
CA CYS A 123 6.26 -13.26 0.41
C CYS A 123 7.57 -13.35 -0.39
N ALA A 124 8.30 -14.46 -0.28
CA ALA A 124 9.53 -14.66 -1.01
C ALA A 124 9.30 -14.69 -2.53
N VAL A 125 8.29 -15.43 -2.99
CA VAL A 125 7.92 -15.50 -4.42
C VAL A 125 7.49 -14.13 -4.95
N MET A 126 6.67 -13.39 -4.19
CA MET A 126 6.21 -12.06 -4.58
C MET A 126 7.38 -11.08 -4.66
N ALA A 127 8.24 -11.03 -3.65
CA ALA A 127 9.41 -10.17 -3.63
C ALA A 127 10.37 -10.49 -4.80
N ALA A 128 10.59 -11.78 -5.08
CA ALA A 128 11.42 -12.19 -6.20
C ALA A 128 10.86 -11.74 -7.56
N ARG A 129 9.55 -11.87 -7.76
CA ARG A 129 8.88 -11.40 -8.99
C ARG A 129 8.99 -9.89 -9.17
N GLU A 130 8.78 -9.11 -8.10
CA GLU A 130 8.90 -7.66 -8.11
C GLU A 130 10.33 -7.20 -8.41
N ILE A 131 11.33 -7.85 -7.81
CA ILE A 131 12.74 -7.58 -8.08
C ILE A 131 13.09 -7.90 -9.54
N VAL A 132 12.64 -9.04 -10.05
CA VAL A 132 12.87 -9.43 -11.45
C VAL A 132 12.21 -8.45 -12.41
N ASP A 133 10.98 -8.03 -12.15
CA ASP A 133 10.28 -7.04 -12.97
C ASP A 133 11.01 -5.68 -12.93
N TYR A 134 11.46 -5.24 -11.76
CA TYR A 134 12.29 -4.04 -11.65
C TYR A 134 13.61 -4.16 -12.41
N LEU A 135 14.31 -5.28 -12.28
CA LEU A 135 15.60 -5.47 -12.94
C LEU A 135 15.48 -5.58 -14.45
N ARG A 136 14.45 -6.25 -14.96
CA ARG A 136 14.25 -6.48 -16.41
C ARG A 136 13.52 -5.34 -17.10
N ASN A 137 12.50 -4.80 -16.45
CA ASN A 137 11.57 -3.86 -17.07
C ASN A 137 11.59 -2.47 -16.43
N GLY A 138 12.25 -2.28 -15.28
CA GLY A 138 12.24 -1.00 -14.55
C GLY A 138 10.92 -0.71 -13.85
N ASN A 139 9.97 -1.64 -13.80
CA ASN A 139 8.70 -1.46 -13.13
C ASN A 139 8.88 -1.44 -11.60
N ILE A 140 8.12 -0.60 -10.94
CA ILE A 140 8.11 -0.50 -9.46
C ILE A 140 6.70 -0.82 -8.97
N ARG A 141 6.62 -1.83 -8.09
CA ARG A 141 5.39 -2.22 -7.39
C ARG A 141 5.65 -2.33 -5.90
N ASN A 142 4.67 -1.96 -5.08
CA ASN A 142 4.68 -2.12 -3.62
C ASN A 142 5.91 -1.53 -2.91
N SER A 143 6.60 -0.56 -3.51
CA SER A 143 7.76 0.08 -2.90
C SER A 143 7.36 0.98 -1.74
N VAL A 144 8.09 0.91 -0.62
CA VAL A 144 7.85 1.76 0.56
C VAL A 144 8.33 3.19 0.38
N ASN A 145 9.27 3.45 -0.52
CA ASN A 145 9.93 4.76 -0.70
C ASN A 145 9.80 5.36 -2.10
N LEU A 146 9.45 4.56 -3.10
CA LEU A 146 9.24 5.01 -4.47
C LEU A 146 7.77 4.90 -4.86
N PRO A 147 7.29 5.70 -5.82
CA PRO A 147 5.92 5.55 -6.33
C PRO A 147 5.75 4.26 -7.12
N ASN A 148 4.56 3.68 -7.10
CA ASN A 148 4.22 2.62 -8.04
C ASN A 148 4.26 3.16 -9.47
N ALA A 149 5.03 2.52 -10.32
CA ALA A 149 5.25 2.93 -11.71
C ALA A 149 5.42 1.68 -12.58
N THR A 150 4.41 1.36 -13.35
CA THR A 150 4.42 0.23 -14.28
C THR A 150 4.07 0.72 -15.67
N LEU A 151 4.89 0.33 -16.63
CA LEU A 151 4.72 0.65 -18.05
C LEU A 151 5.12 -0.58 -18.85
N ASP A 152 4.24 -1.04 -19.74
CA ASP A 152 4.58 -2.12 -20.66
C ASP A 152 5.72 -1.67 -21.56
N ARG A 153 6.71 -2.55 -21.73
CA ARG A 153 7.92 -2.24 -22.48
C ARG A 153 7.64 -2.36 -23.98
N LEU A 154 7.76 -1.24 -24.70
CA LEU A 154 7.45 -1.18 -26.13
C LEU A 154 8.63 -0.69 -26.98
N GLY A 155 9.56 0.07 -26.47
CA GLY A 155 10.68 0.64 -27.21
C GLY A 155 11.89 -0.29 -27.38
N LYS A 156 12.87 0.14 -28.18
CA LYS A 156 14.17 -0.55 -28.33
C LYS A 156 15.07 -0.36 -27.11
N SER A 157 15.00 0.81 -26.48
CA SER A 157 15.65 1.08 -25.19
C SER A 157 14.65 1.63 -24.18
N ARG A 158 14.87 1.30 -22.93
CA ARG A 158 14.15 1.86 -21.81
C ARG A 158 15.11 2.57 -20.87
N LEU A 159 14.80 3.81 -20.58
CA LEU A 159 15.53 4.62 -19.62
C LEU A 159 14.70 4.79 -18.35
N CYS A 160 15.28 4.44 -17.19
CA CYS A 160 14.63 4.55 -15.91
C CYS A 160 15.43 5.51 -15.00
N LEU A 161 14.78 6.57 -14.51
CA LEU A 161 15.44 7.62 -13.72
C LEU A 161 14.78 7.79 -12.36
N ILE A 162 15.59 7.80 -11.31
CA ILE A 162 15.19 8.26 -9.97
C ILE A 162 15.75 9.65 -9.79
N HIS A 163 14.89 10.63 -9.53
CA HIS A 163 15.31 12.03 -9.43
C HIS A 163 14.47 12.83 -8.43
N ARG A 164 14.94 14.03 -8.07
CA ARG A 164 14.15 14.98 -7.29
C ARG A 164 12.95 15.46 -8.10
N ASN A 165 11.79 15.51 -7.45
CA ASN A 165 10.55 16.03 -8.04
C ASN A 165 10.60 17.57 -8.08
N ARG A 166 11.22 18.13 -9.12
CA ARG A 166 11.41 19.58 -9.31
C ARG A 166 10.99 20.01 -10.71
N PRO A 167 10.51 21.25 -10.87
CA PRO A 167 10.21 21.81 -12.18
C PRO A 167 11.42 21.73 -13.13
N GLY A 168 11.16 21.43 -14.41
CA GLY A 168 12.16 21.41 -15.46
C GLY A 168 12.97 20.12 -15.58
N MET A 169 12.85 19.15 -14.67
CA MET A 169 13.59 17.89 -14.73
C MET A 169 13.30 17.11 -16.01
N LEU A 170 12.02 16.95 -16.34
CA LEU A 170 11.61 16.21 -17.54
C LEU A 170 12.12 16.88 -18.81
N ASN A 171 12.10 18.22 -18.88
CA ASN A 171 12.60 18.93 -20.06
C ASN A 171 14.08 18.63 -20.32
N ARG A 172 14.90 18.61 -19.27
CA ARG A 172 16.33 18.28 -19.40
C ARG A 172 16.56 16.86 -19.93
N PHE A 173 15.77 15.90 -19.48
CA PHE A 173 15.87 14.53 -20.00
C PHE A 173 15.46 14.45 -21.48
N LEU A 174 14.37 15.14 -21.83
CA LEU A 174 13.88 15.17 -23.20
C LEU A 174 14.85 15.89 -24.15
N GLU A 175 15.52 16.95 -23.70
CA GLU A 175 16.56 17.65 -24.47
C GLU A 175 17.72 16.71 -24.82
N ILE A 176 18.20 15.90 -23.87
CA ILE A 176 19.28 14.92 -24.11
C ILE A 176 18.83 13.83 -25.09
N ILE A 177 17.61 13.28 -24.93
CA ILE A 177 17.06 12.27 -25.83
C ILE A 177 16.94 12.85 -27.25
N ALA A 178 16.42 14.08 -27.38
CA ALA A 178 16.22 14.75 -28.65
C ALA A 178 17.55 15.09 -29.33
N ALA A 179 18.59 15.48 -28.58
CA ALA A 179 19.93 15.73 -29.11
C ALA A 179 20.55 14.47 -29.76
N GLY A 180 20.21 13.28 -29.27
CA GLY A 180 20.55 11.99 -29.89
C GLY A 180 19.72 11.65 -31.12
N ASN A 181 18.83 12.53 -31.59
CA ASN A 181 17.86 12.27 -32.65
C ASN A 181 16.99 11.02 -32.40
N VAL A 182 16.66 10.76 -31.16
CA VAL A 182 15.85 9.63 -30.69
C VAL A 182 14.46 10.13 -30.30
N ASN A 183 13.42 9.40 -30.71
CA ASN A 183 12.05 9.72 -30.34
C ASN A 183 11.61 8.94 -29.09
N VAL A 184 10.81 9.59 -28.24
CA VAL A 184 10.15 8.95 -27.10
C VAL A 184 8.83 8.34 -27.57
N GLU A 185 8.68 7.05 -27.43
CA GLU A 185 7.47 6.31 -27.78
C GLU A 185 6.48 6.29 -26.62
N HIS A 186 6.97 6.00 -25.41
CA HIS A 186 6.19 6.05 -24.19
C HIS A 186 6.95 6.74 -23.07
N MET A 187 6.19 7.43 -22.22
CA MET A 187 6.72 8.07 -21.02
C MET A 187 5.78 7.87 -19.84
N LEU A 188 6.35 7.54 -18.69
CA LEU A 188 5.67 7.56 -17.41
C LEU A 188 6.50 8.35 -16.41
N ASN A 189 5.88 9.31 -15.74
CA ASN A 189 6.47 9.99 -14.58
C ASN A 189 5.52 9.90 -13.40
N LYS A 190 6.01 9.38 -12.28
CA LYS A 190 5.28 9.29 -11.02
C LYS A 190 6.12 9.90 -9.91
N ALA A 191 5.47 10.64 -9.02
CA ALA A 191 6.13 11.23 -7.86
C ALA A 191 5.52 10.75 -6.55
N ARG A 192 6.37 10.68 -5.52
CA ARG A 192 5.98 10.46 -4.13
C ARG A 192 6.79 11.43 -3.27
N GLY A 193 6.13 12.51 -2.84
CA GLY A 193 6.80 13.60 -2.14
C GLY A 193 7.89 14.24 -3.00
N GLU A 194 9.10 14.28 -2.48
CA GLU A 194 10.27 14.93 -3.14
C GLU A 194 10.96 14.05 -4.19
N ILE A 195 10.57 12.79 -4.33
CA ILE A 195 11.20 11.85 -5.25
C ILE A 195 10.24 11.55 -6.39
N ALA A 196 10.76 11.57 -7.61
CA ALA A 196 10.08 11.13 -8.81
C ALA A 196 10.81 9.94 -9.44
N TYR A 197 10.04 9.11 -10.11
CA TYR A 197 10.53 8.04 -10.96
C TYR A 197 9.98 8.23 -12.36
N THR A 198 10.88 8.28 -13.33
CA THR A 198 10.53 8.47 -14.74
C THR A 198 10.99 7.27 -15.55
N ILE A 199 10.13 6.79 -16.44
CA ILE A 199 10.44 5.79 -17.46
C ILE A 199 10.25 6.46 -18.82
N PHE A 200 11.21 6.27 -19.71
CA PHE A 200 11.09 6.57 -21.15
C PHE A 200 11.33 5.29 -21.94
N ASP A 201 10.46 4.97 -22.86
CA ASP A 201 10.71 4.02 -23.92
C ASP A 201 11.02 4.79 -25.20
N THR A 202 12.06 4.39 -25.91
CA THR A 202 12.55 5.09 -27.12
C THR A 202 12.49 4.20 -28.35
N THR A 203 12.23 4.81 -29.50
CA THR A 203 12.13 4.11 -30.80
C THR A 203 13.46 3.56 -31.28
N GLU A 204 14.56 4.21 -30.91
CA GLU A 204 15.92 3.81 -31.23
C GLU A 204 16.74 3.51 -29.98
N HIS A 205 17.88 2.87 -30.15
CA HIS A 205 18.79 2.63 -29.04
C HIS A 205 19.43 3.92 -28.56
N LEU A 206 19.32 4.14 -27.25
CA LEU A 206 20.10 5.19 -26.55
C LEU A 206 21.48 4.63 -26.21
N ASP A 207 22.49 5.45 -26.35
CA ASP A 207 23.83 5.11 -25.95
C ASP A 207 24.08 5.40 -24.45
N GLU A 208 25.15 4.85 -23.91
CA GLU A 208 25.53 5.07 -22.52
C GLU A 208 25.96 6.52 -22.28
N ALA A 209 26.39 7.25 -23.31
CA ALA A 209 26.77 8.65 -23.17
C ALA A 209 25.58 9.53 -22.76
N ALA A 210 24.41 9.30 -23.35
CA ALA A 210 23.17 9.97 -22.98
C ALA A 210 22.80 9.66 -21.50
N ALA A 211 22.96 8.41 -21.08
CA ALA A 211 22.71 8.03 -19.69
C ALA A 211 23.67 8.69 -18.70
N GLU A 212 24.97 8.82 -19.07
CA GLU A 212 25.96 9.53 -18.26
C GLU A 212 25.67 11.04 -18.15
N GLU A 213 25.27 11.67 -19.26
CA GLU A 213 24.86 13.07 -19.25
C GLU A 213 23.67 13.29 -18.30
N MET A 214 22.68 12.39 -18.32
CA MET A 214 21.55 12.45 -17.38
C MET A 214 21.96 12.23 -15.93
N ARG A 215 22.94 11.35 -15.67
CA ARG A 215 23.49 11.14 -14.30
C ARG A 215 24.14 12.41 -13.75
N ALA A 216 24.71 13.23 -14.61
CA ALA A 216 25.35 14.48 -14.22
C ALA A 216 24.37 15.62 -13.86
N ILE A 217 23.08 15.47 -14.17
CA ILE A 217 22.08 16.49 -13.86
C ILE A 217 21.86 16.59 -12.34
N PRO A 218 22.01 17.80 -11.75
CA PRO A 218 21.75 17.98 -10.33
C PRO A 218 20.32 17.59 -9.93
N GLY A 219 20.22 16.64 -8.99
CA GLY A 219 18.95 16.09 -8.53
C GLY A 219 18.61 14.72 -9.10
N VAL A 220 19.36 14.21 -10.04
CA VAL A 220 19.29 12.80 -10.47
C VAL A 220 20.05 11.95 -9.47
N THR A 221 19.41 10.90 -9.00
CA THR A 221 20.00 9.96 -8.03
C THR A 221 20.44 8.67 -8.71
N ARG A 222 19.71 8.22 -9.71
CA ARG A 222 20.01 6.98 -10.44
C ARG A 222 19.46 7.02 -11.86
N VAL A 223 20.26 6.51 -12.79
CA VAL A 223 19.86 6.26 -14.19
C VAL A 223 20.18 4.82 -14.51
N ARG A 224 19.24 4.15 -15.15
CA ARG A 224 19.41 2.80 -15.68
C ARG A 224 18.94 2.77 -17.13
N LEU A 225 19.82 2.33 -17.99
CA LEU A 225 19.50 2.03 -19.39
C LEU A 225 19.28 0.52 -19.51
N LEU A 226 18.14 0.15 -20.06
CA LEU A 226 17.74 -1.23 -20.32
C LEU A 226 17.61 -1.41 -21.83
N GLY A 227 18.44 -2.27 -22.40
CA GLY A 227 18.44 -2.63 -23.82
C GLY A 227 17.51 -3.80 -24.14
#